data_4a50df67d40db4f41db141ebaac096d3
#
_entry.id   4a50df67d40db4f41db141ebaac096d3
#
_cell.length_a   1.000
_cell.length_b   1.000
_cell.length_c   1.000
_cell.angle_alpha   90.00
_cell.angle_beta   90.00
_cell.angle_gamma   90.00
#
_symmetry.space_group_name_H-M   'P 1'
#
loop_
_entity.id
_entity.type
_entity.pdbx_description
1 polymer ?
#
loop_
_entity_poly.entity_id
_entity_poly.type
_entity_poly.pdbx_seq_one_letter_code
_entity_poly.pdbx_strand_id
1 'polypeptide(L)'
;NSWSEFKATLNQLANPKVKERWQVVCVDTVDNLAKMCDKFIAQKYEEEHCGDKLIPYGKDWVDLRQEWDDNITMIDKLGYTPCFVSHAMVKTVKIPVELMLETDITGDVKKVTEKDKNGNKVEFYEFEKYTPNLRDKMFAPLNNMCDNILFLTESVDTNGVSKRVIHLRETINHVAGCTFKNVKPVIELSAEAFKSAIEKAIGSYDEEDLTEEKTPKFYEEKTPFADVVKKAGELGKQVGQKFGREKLVKVIESVLGDGKKLSECTEEQQELVDVAILEFEKMLAE
;
A
#
# COMPACT_ATOMS: atom_id res chain seq x y z
N ASN A 1 -15.05 23.37 3.22
CA ASN A 1 -14.52 22.06 3.68
C ASN A 1 -15.50 20.96 3.30
N SER A 2 -15.33 20.42 2.09
CA SER A 2 -16.14 19.35 1.51
C SER A 2 -15.27 18.45 0.63
N TRP A 3 -15.78 17.25 0.28
CA TRP A 3 -15.11 16.35 -0.64
C TRP A 3 -14.93 16.96 -2.03
N SER A 4 -15.90 17.72 -2.50
CA SER A 4 -15.80 18.43 -3.79
C SER A 4 -14.71 19.52 -3.80
N GLU A 5 -14.50 20.23 -2.70
CA GLU A 5 -13.38 21.18 -2.57
C GLU A 5 -12.02 20.46 -2.57
N PHE A 6 -11.91 19.30 -1.93
CA PHE A 6 -10.71 18.48 -2.01
C PHE A 6 -10.40 18.07 -3.45
N LYS A 7 -11.38 17.56 -4.20
CA LYS A 7 -11.23 17.23 -5.63
C LYS A 7 -10.84 18.46 -6.48
N ALA A 8 -11.43 19.61 -6.21
CA ALA A 8 -11.05 20.86 -6.87
C ALA A 8 -9.60 21.24 -6.56
N THR A 9 -9.14 21.01 -5.34
CA THR A 9 -7.75 21.24 -4.95
C THR A 9 -6.80 20.30 -5.69
N LEU A 10 -7.13 19.00 -5.82
CA LEU A 10 -6.34 18.06 -6.62
C LEU A 10 -6.20 18.52 -8.07
N ASN A 11 -7.28 19.04 -8.67
CA ASN A 11 -7.22 19.60 -10.03
C ASN A 11 -6.30 20.83 -10.12
N GLN A 12 -6.25 21.67 -9.07
CA GLN A 12 -5.32 22.79 -9.02
C GLN A 12 -3.86 22.33 -8.86
N LEU A 13 -3.62 21.28 -8.07
CA LEU A 13 -2.31 20.68 -7.90
C LEU A 13 -1.75 20.06 -9.20
N ALA A 14 -2.61 19.67 -10.13
CA ALA A 14 -2.19 19.20 -11.45
C ALA A 14 -1.53 20.30 -12.31
N ASN A 15 -1.63 21.58 -11.93
CA ASN A 15 -1.01 22.67 -12.66
C ASN A 15 0.53 22.67 -12.45
N PRO A 16 1.35 22.60 -13.51
CA PRO A 16 2.81 22.58 -13.41
C PRO A 16 3.40 23.75 -12.59
N LYS A 17 2.82 24.94 -12.69
CA LYS A 17 3.27 26.12 -11.92
C LYS A 17 3.10 25.97 -10.42
N VAL A 18 2.10 25.19 -9.98
CA VAL A 18 1.89 24.88 -8.57
C VAL A 18 2.95 23.89 -8.11
N LYS A 19 3.25 22.87 -8.94
CA LYS A 19 4.26 21.87 -8.66
C LYS A 19 5.68 22.44 -8.56
N GLU A 20 6.02 23.43 -9.40
CA GLU A 20 7.31 24.15 -9.30
C GLU A 20 7.51 24.81 -7.94
N ARG A 21 6.41 25.25 -7.31
CA ARG A 21 6.43 25.98 -6.04
C ARG A 21 6.34 25.07 -4.81
N TRP A 22 5.59 23.98 -4.90
CA TRP A 22 5.26 23.10 -3.77
C TRP A 22 5.62 21.67 -4.11
N GLN A 23 6.25 20.96 -3.18
CA GLN A 23 6.66 19.56 -3.32
C GLN A 23 5.92 18.62 -2.38
N VAL A 24 5.36 19.15 -1.30
CA VAL A 24 4.67 18.38 -0.27
C VAL A 24 3.22 18.82 -0.18
N VAL A 25 2.32 17.88 -0.09
CA VAL A 25 0.89 18.12 0.20
C VAL A 25 0.55 17.48 1.53
N CYS A 26 0.19 18.32 2.51
CA CYS A 26 -0.24 17.87 3.82
C CYS A 26 -1.77 17.89 3.92
N VAL A 27 -2.36 16.77 4.33
CA VAL A 27 -3.78 16.61 4.62
C VAL A 27 -3.97 16.53 6.13
N ASP A 28 -4.49 17.61 6.72
CA ASP A 28 -4.75 17.73 8.17
C ASP A 28 -6.25 18.02 8.41
N THR A 29 -7.05 17.04 8.82
CA THR A 29 -6.72 15.66 9.12
C THR A 29 -7.38 14.71 8.10
N VAL A 30 -6.71 13.63 7.77
CA VAL A 30 -7.19 12.66 6.77
C VAL A 30 -8.43 11.89 7.24
N ASP A 31 -8.60 11.70 8.54
CA ASP A 31 -9.81 11.08 9.11
C ASP A 31 -11.06 11.96 8.94
N ASN A 32 -10.92 13.30 9.00
CA ASN A 32 -12.01 14.18 8.64
C ASN A 32 -12.30 14.19 7.13
N LEU A 33 -11.25 14.14 6.32
CA LEU A 33 -11.41 13.99 4.87
C LEU A 33 -12.14 12.69 4.51
N ALA A 34 -11.85 11.60 5.21
CA ALA A 34 -12.53 10.32 5.03
C ALA A 34 -14.04 10.41 5.33
N LYS A 35 -14.41 11.13 6.39
CA LYS A 35 -15.85 11.40 6.69
C LYS A 35 -16.54 12.23 5.60
N MET A 36 -15.80 13.16 4.96
CA MET A 36 -16.35 13.95 3.84
C MET A 36 -16.57 13.07 2.61
N CYS A 37 -15.67 12.12 2.32
CA CYS A 37 -15.83 11.14 1.26
C CYS A 37 -17.04 10.22 1.53
N ASP A 38 -17.18 9.71 2.76
CA ASP A 38 -18.30 8.88 3.18
C ASP A 38 -19.65 9.59 2.94
N LYS A 39 -19.80 10.82 3.42
CA LYS A 39 -21.00 11.63 3.21
C LYS A 39 -21.29 11.90 1.73
N PHE A 40 -20.25 12.15 0.94
CA PHE A 40 -20.39 12.39 -0.50
C PHE A 40 -20.93 11.16 -1.24
N ILE A 41 -20.46 9.97 -0.90
CA ILE A 41 -20.95 8.73 -1.50
C ILE A 41 -22.32 8.36 -0.96
N ALA A 42 -22.56 8.49 0.36
CA ALA A 42 -23.83 8.17 0.99
C ALA A 42 -25.00 8.94 0.35
N GLN A 43 -24.78 10.19 -0.06
CA GLN A 43 -25.80 10.99 -0.77
C GLN A 43 -26.29 10.34 -2.08
N LYS A 44 -25.46 9.55 -2.79
CA LYS A 44 -25.88 8.83 -3.99
C LYS A 44 -26.92 7.75 -3.70
N TYR A 45 -26.96 7.27 -2.44
CA TYR A 45 -27.82 6.20 -1.97
C TYR A 45 -28.92 6.71 -1.02
N GLU A 46 -29.04 8.04 -0.89
CA GLU A 46 -29.98 8.69 0.05
C GLU A 46 -29.77 8.22 1.49
N GLU A 47 -28.51 8.10 1.91
CA GLU A 47 -28.06 7.72 3.24
C GLU A 47 -27.35 8.90 3.92
N GLU A 48 -27.25 8.85 5.25
CA GLU A 48 -26.42 9.78 6.01
C GLU A 48 -24.96 9.33 6.00
N HIS A 49 -24.73 8.00 6.15
CA HIS A 49 -23.44 7.33 6.04
C HIS A 49 -23.56 6.05 5.24
N CYS A 50 -22.49 5.66 4.55
CA CYS A 50 -22.45 4.37 3.86
C CYS A 50 -22.67 3.23 4.84
N GLY A 51 -23.64 2.35 4.54
CA GLY A 51 -24.03 1.22 5.37
C GLY A 51 -25.22 1.47 6.29
N ASP A 52 -25.84 2.66 6.29
CA ASP A 52 -27.04 2.95 7.07
C ASP A 52 -28.26 2.19 6.50
N LYS A 53 -28.27 1.93 5.20
CA LYS A 53 -29.27 1.11 4.53
C LYS A 53 -28.65 -0.16 3.98
N LEU A 54 -29.46 -1.19 3.78
CA LEU A 54 -29.03 -2.42 3.11
C LEU A 54 -29.00 -2.21 1.59
N ILE A 55 -27.89 -1.75 1.07
CA ILE A 55 -27.69 -1.58 -0.37
C ILE A 55 -27.29 -2.94 -0.99
N PRO A 56 -27.94 -3.36 -2.11
CA PRO A 56 -27.60 -4.62 -2.77
C PRO A 56 -26.10 -4.74 -3.07
N TYR A 57 -25.51 -5.87 -2.68
CA TYR A 57 -24.08 -6.20 -2.86
C TYR A 57 -23.11 -5.22 -2.16
N GLY A 58 -23.58 -4.39 -1.22
CA GLY A 58 -22.75 -3.39 -0.53
C GLY A 58 -22.12 -2.38 -1.51
N LYS A 59 -22.89 -1.96 -2.52
CA LYS A 59 -22.39 -1.11 -3.60
C LYS A 59 -21.93 0.26 -3.10
N ASP A 60 -22.59 0.80 -2.08
CA ASP A 60 -22.19 2.02 -1.37
C ASP A 60 -20.76 1.92 -0.82
N TRP A 61 -20.41 0.79 -0.20
CA TRP A 61 -19.06 0.52 0.29
C TRP A 61 -18.03 0.36 -0.82
N VAL A 62 -18.42 -0.26 -1.94
CA VAL A 62 -17.56 -0.41 -3.11
C VAL A 62 -17.27 0.96 -3.71
N ASP A 63 -18.32 1.77 -3.92
CA ASP A 63 -18.17 3.12 -4.49
C ASP A 63 -17.36 4.03 -3.55
N LEU A 64 -17.57 3.93 -2.22
CA LEU A 64 -16.78 4.68 -1.24
C LEU A 64 -15.30 4.34 -1.33
N ARG A 65 -14.98 3.05 -1.37
CA ARG A 65 -13.58 2.61 -1.48
C ARG A 65 -12.95 3.10 -2.77
N GLN A 66 -13.63 2.93 -3.90
CA GLN A 66 -13.11 3.34 -5.20
C GLN A 66 -12.87 4.86 -5.25
N GLU A 67 -13.87 5.65 -4.83
CA GLU A 67 -13.77 7.12 -4.80
C GLU A 67 -12.62 7.58 -3.91
N TRP A 68 -12.44 6.92 -2.75
CA TRP A 68 -11.35 7.21 -1.83
C TRP A 68 -9.98 6.89 -2.46
N ASP A 69 -9.80 5.67 -2.93
CA ASP A 69 -8.53 5.19 -3.49
C ASP A 69 -8.09 6.04 -4.68
N ASP A 70 -9.00 6.34 -5.60
CA ASP A 70 -8.72 7.12 -6.81
C ASP A 70 -8.23 8.54 -6.49
N ASN A 71 -8.85 9.19 -5.49
CA ASN A 71 -8.54 10.58 -5.18
C ASN A 71 -7.37 10.74 -4.20
N ILE A 72 -7.23 9.85 -3.18
CA ILE A 72 -6.15 9.98 -2.22
C ILE A 72 -4.80 9.65 -2.84
N THR A 73 -4.73 8.65 -3.73
CA THR A 73 -3.51 8.29 -4.45
C THR A 73 -3.13 9.30 -5.53
N MET A 74 -4.05 10.20 -5.91
CA MET A 74 -3.75 11.23 -6.91
C MET A 74 -2.63 12.18 -6.45
N ILE A 75 -2.47 12.42 -5.14
CA ILE A 75 -1.40 13.27 -4.61
C ILE A 75 -0.03 12.75 -5.04
N ASP A 76 0.20 11.45 -4.85
CA ASP A 76 1.45 10.79 -5.24
C ASP A 76 1.58 10.70 -6.77
N LYS A 77 0.51 10.32 -7.49
CA LYS A 77 0.49 10.26 -8.97
C LYS A 77 0.81 11.61 -9.62
N LEU A 78 0.44 12.72 -8.99
CA LEU A 78 0.82 14.06 -9.42
C LEU A 78 2.28 14.39 -9.09
N GLY A 79 2.99 13.50 -8.37
CA GLY A 79 4.40 13.60 -8.01
C GLY A 79 4.66 14.55 -6.84
N TYR A 80 3.70 14.72 -5.92
CA TYR A 80 3.91 15.36 -4.62
C TYR A 80 4.26 14.33 -3.57
N THR A 81 5.06 14.71 -2.59
CA THR A 81 5.24 13.91 -1.37
C THR A 81 4.00 14.05 -0.49
N PRO A 82 3.21 12.99 -0.27
CA PRO A 82 2.05 13.07 0.58
C PRO A 82 2.43 13.07 2.07
N CYS A 83 1.76 13.90 2.86
CA CYS A 83 1.83 13.92 4.31
C CYS A 83 0.41 13.86 4.88
N PHE A 84 0.09 12.83 5.65
CA PHE A 84 -1.23 12.64 6.22
C PHE A 84 -1.16 12.74 7.74
N VAL A 85 -1.97 13.61 8.32
CA VAL A 85 -2.18 13.71 9.76
C VAL A 85 -3.51 13.07 10.10
N SER A 86 -3.53 12.17 11.08
CA SER A 86 -4.75 11.51 11.57
C SER A 86 -4.80 11.57 13.08
N HIS A 87 -6.00 11.73 13.64
CA HIS A 87 -6.20 11.41 15.04
C HIS A 87 -5.95 9.92 15.28
N ALA A 88 -5.48 9.58 16.48
CA ALA A 88 -5.40 8.19 16.91
C ALA A 88 -6.69 7.77 17.60
N MET A 89 -7.07 6.52 17.39
CA MET A 89 -8.16 5.87 18.14
C MET A 89 -7.67 4.55 18.74
N VAL A 90 -8.31 4.12 19.80
CA VAL A 90 -8.05 2.81 20.40
C VAL A 90 -8.97 1.77 19.77
N LYS A 91 -8.40 0.67 19.29
CA LYS A 91 -9.13 -0.51 18.83
C LYS A 91 -8.77 -1.72 19.70
N THR A 92 -9.77 -2.51 20.08
CA THR A 92 -9.52 -3.84 20.65
C THR A 92 -9.13 -4.79 19.53
N VAL A 93 -7.95 -5.41 19.66
CA VAL A 93 -7.41 -6.37 18.69
C VAL A 93 -7.38 -7.74 19.34
N LYS A 94 -7.76 -8.77 18.57
CA LYS A 94 -7.68 -10.18 18.96
C LYS A 94 -6.77 -10.92 17.99
N ILE A 95 -5.74 -11.56 18.52
CA ILE A 95 -4.82 -12.40 17.74
C ILE A 95 -4.88 -13.82 18.30
N PRO A 96 -5.05 -14.85 17.46
CA PRO A 96 -4.97 -16.24 17.92
C PRO A 96 -3.64 -16.50 18.66
N VAL A 97 -3.71 -17.19 19.78
CA VAL A 97 -2.53 -17.48 20.63
C VAL A 97 -1.42 -18.17 19.84
N GLU A 98 -1.78 -18.99 18.85
CA GLU A 98 -0.87 -19.73 17.98
C GLU A 98 -0.03 -18.81 17.05
N LEU A 99 -0.50 -17.58 16.78
CA LEU A 99 0.14 -16.62 15.85
C LEU A 99 1.00 -15.57 16.55
N MET A 100 1.06 -15.58 17.87
CA MET A 100 1.80 -14.60 18.66
C MET A 100 2.88 -15.28 19.51
N LEU A 101 4.13 -14.84 19.36
CA LEU A 101 5.21 -15.31 20.21
C LEU A 101 5.07 -14.69 21.62
N GLU A 102 5.30 -15.50 22.66
CA GLU A 102 5.23 -15.00 24.05
C GLU A 102 6.19 -13.84 24.32
N THR A 103 7.31 -13.78 23.57
CA THR A 103 8.29 -12.69 23.64
C THR A 103 7.74 -11.35 23.15
N ASP A 104 6.69 -11.36 22.33
CA ASP A 104 6.10 -10.15 21.75
C ASP A 104 4.98 -9.58 22.64
N ILE A 105 4.64 -10.29 23.72
CA ILE A 105 3.61 -9.90 24.67
C ILE A 105 4.21 -8.86 25.64
N THR A 106 3.93 -7.59 25.38
CA THR A 106 4.31 -6.48 26.25
C THR A 106 3.06 -5.68 26.65
N GLY A 107 2.87 -5.39 27.93
CA GLY A 107 1.72 -4.63 28.43
C GLY A 107 0.51 -5.48 28.82
N ASP A 108 -0.65 -4.83 28.94
CA ASP A 108 -1.90 -5.44 29.41
C ASP A 108 -2.57 -6.27 28.31
N VAL A 109 -2.23 -7.55 28.25
CA VAL A 109 -2.80 -8.51 27.31
C VAL A 109 -3.67 -9.53 28.07
N LYS A 110 -4.91 -9.71 27.61
CA LYS A 110 -5.85 -10.67 28.20
C LYS A 110 -5.96 -11.90 27.30
N LYS A 111 -5.98 -13.10 27.90
CA LYS A 111 -6.38 -14.31 27.18
C LYS A 111 -7.90 -14.44 27.23
N VAL A 112 -8.53 -14.57 26.08
CA VAL A 112 -9.98 -14.78 25.93
C VAL A 112 -10.23 -16.03 25.11
N THR A 113 -11.27 -16.78 25.46
CA THR A 113 -11.67 -17.99 24.72
C THR A 113 -13.00 -17.72 24.03
N GLU A 114 -13.05 -17.90 22.73
CA GLU A 114 -14.26 -17.78 21.91
C GLU A 114 -14.55 -19.09 21.18
N LYS A 115 -15.78 -19.24 20.71
CA LYS A 115 -16.14 -20.37 19.84
C LYS A 115 -16.04 -19.95 18.39
N ASP A 116 -15.37 -20.75 17.58
CA ASP A 116 -15.36 -20.61 16.14
C ASP A 116 -16.74 -20.91 15.51
N LYS A 117 -16.86 -20.75 14.20
CA LYS A 117 -18.10 -21.05 13.46
C LYS A 117 -18.53 -22.53 13.56
N ASN A 118 -17.63 -23.42 13.94
CA ASN A 118 -17.85 -24.85 14.10
C ASN A 118 -18.10 -25.25 15.56
N GLY A 119 -18.09 -24.28 16.49
CA GLY A 119 -18.30 -24.50 17.91
C GLY A 119 -17.04 -24.91 18.69
N ASN A 120 -15.87 -24.96 18.05
CA ASN A 120 -14.60 -25.28 18.73
C ASN A 120 -14.13 -24.07 19.55
N LYS A 121 -13.49 -24.35 20.68
CA LYS A 121 -12.86 -23.30 21.50
C LYS A 121 -11.56 -22.86 20.86
N VAL A 122 -11.43 -21.56 20.62
CA VAL A 122 -10.21 -20.91 20.12
C VAL A 122 -9.78 -19.86 21.15
N GLU A 123 -8.51 -19.86 21.50
CA GLU A 123 -7.92 -18.90 22.43
C GLU A 123 -7.29 -17.74 21.67
N PHE A 124 -7.54 -16.53 22.15
CA PHE A 124 -7.00 -15.30 21.59
C PHE A 124 -6.30 -14.49 22.68
N TYR A 125 -5.27 -13.75 22.27
CA TYR A 125 -4.79 -12.61 23.02
C TYR A 125 -5.61 -11.38 22.61
N GLU A 126 -6.22 -10.71 23.59
CA GLU A 126 -6.98 -9.47 23.43
C GLU A 126 -6.22 -8.33 24.09
N PHE A 127 -6.02 -7.24 23.33
CA PHE A 127 -5.31 -6.04 23.79
C PHE A 127 -5.81 -4.79 23.07
N GLU A 128 -5.53 -3.63 23.64
CA GLU A 128 -5.84 -2.35 23.04
C GLU A 128 -4.68 -1.85 22.19
N LYS A 129 -4.98 -1.37 20.97
CA LYS A 129 -4.01 -0.85 20.03
C LYS A 129 -4.41 0.53 19.51
N TYR A 130 -3.52 1.49 19.61
CA TYR A 130 -3.67 2.78 18.95
C TYR A 130 -3.48 2.64 17.44
N THR A 131 -4.47 3.10 16.70
CA THR A 131 -4.48 3.07 15.23
C THR A 131 -4.92 4.44 14.71
N PRO A 132 -4.63 4.79 13.45
CA PRO A 132 -5.27 5.95 12.82
C PRO A 132 -6.80 5.84 12.90
N ASN A 133 -7.47 6.96 13.12
CA ASN A 133 -8.94 7.03 13.20
C ASN A 133 -9.60 6.89 11.81
N LEU A 134 -9.29 5.78 11.16
CA LEU A 134 -9.76 5.42 9.83
C LEU A 134 -10.34 4.01 9.84
N ARG A 135 -11.29 3.75 8.95
CA ARG A 135 -11.72 2.38 8.63
C ARG A 135 -10.56 1.66 7.94
N ASP A 136 -10.39 0.37 8.19
CA ASP A 136 -9.25 -0.40 7.69
C ASP A 136 -9.10 -0.32 6.16
N LYS A 137 -10.22 -0.33 5.42
CA LYS A 137 -10.22 -0.20 3.96
C LYS A 137 -9.77 1.17 3.46
N MET A 138 -9.97 2.23 4.25
CA MET A 138 -9.52 3.59 3.93
C MET A 138 -8.08 3.83 4.41
N PHE A 139 -7.63 3.14 5.43
CA PHE A 139 -6.24 3.21 5.89
C PHE A 139 -5.28 2.47 4.95
N ALA A 140 -5.71 1.35 4.36
CA ALA A 140 -4.86 0.50 3.53
C ALA A 140 -4.10 1.25 2.41
N PRO A 141 -4.73 2.11 1.57
CA PRO A 141 -4.01 2.84 0.53
C PRO A 141 -2.96 3.81 1.10
N LEU A 142 -3.24 4.46 2.25
CA LEU A 142 -2.26 5.33 2.90
C LEU A 142 -1.07 4.52 3.42
N ASN A 143 -1.35 3.39 4.08
CA ASN A 143 -0.31 2.49 4.59
C ASN A 143 0.61 1.97 3.49
N ASN A 144 0.07 1.71 2.29
CA ASN A 144 0.85 1.23 1.15
C ASN A 144 1.67 2.34 0.47
N MET A 145 1.25 3.60 0.61
CA MET A 145 1.87 4.75 -0.04
C MET A 145 2.92 5.44 0.83
N CYS A 146 2.81 5.32 2.17
CA CYS A 146 3.68 6.02 3.10
C CYS A 146 4.89 5.16 3.52
N ASP A 147 6.10 5.65 3.28
CA ASP A 147 7.34 5.02 3.75
C ASP A 147 7.49 5.07 5.27
N ASN A 148 6.86 6.05 5.92
CA ASN A 148 6.95 6.26 7.35
C ASN A 148 5.57 6.47 7.94
N ILE A 149 5.25 5.72 8.99
CA ILE A 149 4.06 5.90 9.83
C ILE A 149 4.56 6.25 11.23
N LEU A 150 4.27 7.47 11.65
CA LEU A 150 4.78 8.03 12.90
C LEU A 150 3.64 8.06 13.93
N PHE A 151 3.84 7.40 15.07
CA PHE A 151 2.94 7.53 16.20
C PHE A 151 3.52 8.54 17.20
N LEU A 152 2.78 9.63 17.42
CA LEU A 152 3.19 10.72 18.29
C LEU A 152 2.46 10.60 19.64
N THR A 153 3.23 10.62 20.73
CA THR A 153 2.67 10.53 22.08
C THR A 153 3.53 11.28 23.09
N GLU A 154 3.06 11.37 24.32
CA GLU A 154 3.84 11.81 25.47
C GLU A 154 4.45 10.59 26.18
N SER A 155 5.69 10.73 26.59
CA SER A 155 6.40 9.79 27.45
C SER A 155 6.87 10.53 28.70
N VAL A 156 6.73 9.92 29.85
CA VAL A 156 7.21 10.48 31.13
C VAL A 156 8.54 9.82 31.44
N ASP A 157 9.58 10.63 31.64
CA ASP A 157 10.89 10.12 32.04
C ASP A 157 10.93 9.69 33.53
N THR A 158 12.04 9.09 33.94
CA THR A 158 12.23 8.61 35.32
C THR A 158 12.16 9.71 36.39
N ASN A 159 12.24 10.96 35.98
CA ASN A 159 12.15 12.14 36.88
C ASN A 159 10.73 12.75 36.90
N GLY A 160 9.76 12.12 36.21
CA GLY A 160 8.40 12.62 36.10
C GLY A 160 8.21 13.74 35.06
N VAL A 161 9.22 14.04 34.23
CA VAL A 161 9.12 15.06 33.18
C VAL A 161 8.48 14.47 31.91
N SER A 162 7.37 15.09 31.49
CA SER A 162 6.70 14.71 30.23
C SER A 162 7.49 15.24 29.04
N LYS A 163 7.74 14.36 28.07
CA LYS A 163 8.36 14.69 26.78
C LYS A 163 7.52 14.13 25.64
N ARG A 164 7.38 14.90 24.57
CA ARG A 164 6.76 14.40 23.34
C ARG A 164 7.75 13.58 22.53
N VAL A 165 7.31 12.42 22.09
CA VAL A 165 8.13 11.46 21.35
C VAL A 165 7.46 10.98 20.08
N ILE A 166 8.28 10.51 19.13
CA ILE A 166 7.85 9.85 17.91
C ILE A 166 8.25 8.38 18.00
N HIS A 167 7.30 7.49 17.84
CA HIS A 167 7.55 6.08 17.64
C HIS A 167 7.67 5.79 16.13
N LEU A 168 8.76 5.15 15.74
CA LEU A 168 9.13 4.78 14.37
C LEU A 168 8.99 3.28 14.12
N ARG A 169 8.64 2.50 15.14
CA ARG A 169 8.43 1.04 15.07
C ARG A 169 7.10 0.68 15.67
N GLU A 170 6.43 -0.25 15.00
CA GLU A 170 5.19 -0.84 15.49
C GLU A 170 5.43 -1.66 16.76
N THR A 171 4.44 -1.64 17.63
CA THR A 171 4.34 -2.52 18.80
C THR A 171 2.93 -3.13 18.86
N ILE A 172 2.68 -4.00 19.83
CA ILE A 172 1.32 -4.50 20.04
C ILE A 172 0.35 -3.36 20.38
N ASN A 173 0.83 -2.26 20.99
CA ASN A 173 0.01 -1.17 21.51
C ASN A 173 -0.21 -0.02 20.53
N HIS A 174 0.54 0.08 19.44
CA HIS A 174 0.35 1.14 18.44
C HIS A 174 0.86 0.77 17.06
N VAL A 175 0.23 1.34 16.03
CA VAL A 175 0.68 1.28 14.65
C VAL A 175 1.74 2.35 14.44
N ALA A 176 2.91 1.94 13.96
CA ALA A 176 3.99 2.80 13.50
C ALA A 176 4.85 1.99 12.52
N GLY A 177 5.69 2.64 11.74
CA GLY A 177 6.58 1.95 10.81
C GLY A 177 7.54 2.90 10.12
N CYS A 178 8.70 2.37 9.74
CA CYS A 178 9.68 3.08 8.94
C CYS A 178 10.37 2.07 8.03
N THR A 179 10.56 2.43 6.78
CA THR A 179 11.22 1.60 5.76
C THR A 179 12.66 1.25 6.15
N PHE A 180 13.35 2.13 6.87
CA PHE A 180 14.74 1.92 7.29
C PHE A 180 14.84 0.96 8.46
N LYS A 181 15.52 -0.19 8.29
CA LYS A 181 15.65 -1.24 9.32
C LYS A 181 16.37 -0.78 10.58
N ASN A 182 17.39 0.07 10.45
CA ASN A 182 18.28 0.48 11.54
C ASN A 182 17.87 1.80 12.23
N VAL A 183 16.63 2.27 12.04
CA VAL A 183 16.12 3.46 12.70
C VAL A 183 15.86 3.20 14.19
N LYS A 184 16.14 4.18 15.05
CA LYS A 184 15.81 4.11 16.48
C LYS A 184 14.29 3.99 16.65
N PRO A 185 13.79 3.07 17.50
CA PRO A 185 12.35 2.86 17.70
C PRO A 185 11.61 4.10 18.21
N VAL A 186 12.25 4.90 19.05
CA VAL A 186 11.66 6.09 19.68
C VAL A 186 12.67 7.24 19.65
N ILE A 187 12.21 8.41 19.25
CA ILE A 187 12.99 9.64 19.19
C ILE A 187 12.19 10.81 19.80
N GLU A 188 12.86 11.89 20.13
CA GLU A 188 12.19 13.14 20.55
C GLU A 188 11.38 13.75 19.39
N LEU A 189 10.25 14.35 19.70
CA LEU A 189 9.42 15.05 18.70
C LEU A 189 10.09 16.37 18.29
N SER A 190 11.00 16.29 17.36
CA SER A 190 11.56 17.45 16.65
C SER A 190 11.94 17.07 15.21
N ALA A 191 11.96 18.07 14.34
CA ALA A 191 12.36 17.88 12.93
C ALA A 191 13.83 17.46 12.84
N GLU A 192 14.69 18.01 13.69
CA GLU A 192 16.11 17.71 13.75
C GLU A 192 16.37 16.27 14.22
N ALA A 193 15.63 15.80 15.24
CA ALA A 193 15.74 14.43 15.71
C ALA A 193 15.28 13.42 14.64
N PHE A 194 14.18 13.72 13.96
CA PHE A 194 13.67 12.88 12.87
C PHE A 194 14.67 12.84 11.71
N LYS A 195 15.12 13.99 11.21
CA LYS A 195 16.11 14.07 10.14
C LYS A 195 17.39 13.30 10.50
N SER A 196 17.95 13.53 11.70
CA SER A 196 19.15 12.82 12.16
C SER A 196 18.94 11.30 12.28
N ALA A 197 17.74 10.84 12.67
CA ALA A 197 17.43 9.42 12.77
C ALA A 197 17.42 8.76 11.38
N ILE A 198 16.83 9.43 10.39
CA ILE A 198 16.78 8.92 9.00
C ILE A 198 18.17 8.96 8.37
N GLU A 199 18.92 10.06 8.49
CA GLU A 199 20.28 10.17 7.95
C GLU A 199 21.22 9.08 8.52
N LYS A 200 21.13 8.81 9.83
CA LYS A 200 21.90 7.71 10.44
C LYS A 200 21.47 6.34 9.96
N ALA A 201 20.17 6.14 9.75
CA ALA A 201 19.66 4.88 9.24
C ALA A 201 20.12 4.62 7.80
N ILE A 202 20.16 5.65 6.95
CA ILE A 202 20.70 5.59 5.59
C ILE A 202 22.21 5.30 5.63
N GLY A 203 22.98 6.02 6.46
CA GLY A 203 24.43 5.85 6.57
C GLY A 203 24.88 4.54 7.25
N SER A 204 23.95 3.76 7.82
CA SER A 204 24.25 2.45 8.43
C SER A 204 24.17 1.28 7.45
N TYR A 205 23.79 1.52 6.20
CA TYR A 205 23.97 0.54 5.13
C TYR A 205 25.44 0.56 4.75
N ASP A 206 26.18 -0.51 5.08
CA ASP A 206 27.57 -0.67 4.65
C ASP A 206 27.64 -0.65 3.12
N GLU A 207 28.69 0.01 2.58
CA GLU A 207 28.91 0.06 1.11
C GLU A 207 29.02 -1.35 0.49
N GLU A 208 29.37 -2.37 1.28
CA GLU A 208 29.39 -3.77 0.88
C GLU A 208 27.97 -4.34 0.58
N ASP A 209 26.90 -3.78 1.16
CA ASP A 209 25.52 -4.17 0.83
C ASP A 209 24.99 -3.52 -0.46
N LEU A 210 25.72 -2.54 -0.99
CA LEU A 210 25.43 -1.83 -2.24
C LEU A 210 26.23 -2.37 -3.43
N THR A 211 26.88 -3.55 -3.31
CA THR A 211 27.53 -4.19 -4.46
C THR A 211 26.48 -4.52 -5.52
N GLU A 212 26.81 -4.25 -6.80
CA GLU A 212 25.90 -4.41 -7.96
C GLU A 212 25.23 -5.79 -8.06
N GLU A 213 25.81 -6.82 -7.45
CA GLU A 213 25.25 -8.17 -7.41
C GLU A 213 24.06 -8.34 -6.44
N LYS A 214 23.88 -7.45 -5.44
CA LYS A 214 22.81 -7.53 -4.45
C LYS A 214 21.67 -6.53 -4.70
N THR A 215 21.86 -5.58 -5.59
CA THR A 215 20.77 -4.70 -6.03
C THR A 215 19.87 -5.51 -6.96
N PRO A 216 18.61 -5.82 -6.59
CA PRO A 216 17.68 -6.36 -7.57
C PRO A 216 17.62 -5.35 -8.70
N LYS A 217 17.87 -5.77 -9.94
CA LYS A 217 17.71 -4.95 -11.14
C LYS A 217 16.21 -4.69 -11.36
N PHE A 218 15.59 -3.90 -10.48
CA PHE A 218 14.17 -3.54 -10.58
C PHE A 218 13.89 -2.43 -11.59
N TYR A 219 14.93 -1.82 -12.16
CA TYR A 219 14.82 -0.86 -13.26
C TYR A 219 15.67 -1.37 -14.42
N GLU A 220 15.23 -2.44 -15.07
CA GLU A 220 15.59 -2.61 -16.47
C GLU A 220 14.94 -1.46 -17.22
N GLU A 221 15.71 -0.70 -18.01
CA GLU A 221 15.16 0.22 -18.98
C GLU A 221 14.09 -0.53 -19.76
N LYS A 222 12.85 -0.02 -19.77
CA LYS A 222 11.76 -0.70 -20.47
C LYS A 222 12.21 -0.91 -21.90
N THR A 223 12.37 -2.18 -22.27
CA THR A 223 12.69 -2.55 -23.64
C THR A 223 11.64 -1.94 -24.56
N PRO A 224 12.00 -1.23 -25.62
CA PRO A 224 11.03 -0.66 -26.53
C PRO A 224 10.05 -1.71 -26.99
N PHE A 225 8.76 -1.41 -27.00
CA PHE A 225 7.70 -2.35 -27.35
C PHE A 225 7.94 -3.08 -28.68
N ALA A 226 8.51 -2.38 -29.68
CA ALA A 226 8.87 -2.98 -30.97
C ALA A 226 9.87 -4.14 -30.83
N ASP A 227 10.84 -4.04 -29.91
CA ASP A 227 11.84 -5.08 -29.65
C ASP A 227 11.25 -6.26 -28.89
N VAL A 228 10.31 -5.99 -27.97
CA VAL A 228 9.56 -7.03 -27.24
C VAL A 228 8.72 -7.87 -28.22
N VAL A 229 7.97 -7.24 -29.12
CA VAL A 229 7.15 -7.93 -30.12
C VAL A 229 8.04 -8.72 -31.10
N LYS A 230 9.19 -8.18 -31.48
CA LYS A 230 10.15 -8.88 -32.34
C LYS A 230 10.70 -10.14 -31.65
N LYS A 231 11.12 -10.02 -30.37
CA LYS A 231 11.58 -11.17 -29.56
C LYS A 231 10.49 -12.23 -29.45
N ALA A 232 9.25 -11.83 -29.15
CA ALA A 232 8.12 -12.75 -29.07
C ALA A 232 7.87 -13.49 -30.40
N GLY A 233 7.99 -12.78 -31.54
CA GLY A 233 7.85 -13.36 -32.86
C GLY A 233 8.94 -14.36 -33.21
N GLU A 234 10.18 -14.11 -32.80
CA GLU A 234 11.31 -15.03 -33.01
C GLU A 234 11.18 -16.30 -32.18
N LEU A 235 10.84 -16.18 -30.90
CA LEU A 235 10.60 -17.31 -30.01
C LEU A 235 9.37 -18.12 -30.44
N GLY A 236 8.29 -17.46 -30.84
CA GLY A 236 7.10 -18.11 -31.35
C GLY A 236 7.37 -18.96 -32.62
N LYS A 237 8.25 -18.49 -33.53
CA LYS A 237 8.72 -19.28 -34.67
C LYS A 237 9.46 -20.54 -34.24
N GLN A 238 10.36 -20.45 -33.25
CA GLN A 238 11.09 -21.60 -32.73
C GLN A 238 10.15 -22.62 -32.08
N VAL A 239 9.19 -22.14 -31.24
CA VAL A 239 8.17 -23.03 -30.65
C VAL A 239 7.33 -23.70 -31.72
N GLY A 240 6.88 -22.97 -32.73
CA GLY A 240 6.13 -23.53 -33.85
C GLY A 240 6.90 -24.56 -34.65
N GLN A 241 8.20 -24.41 -34.83
CA GLN A 241 9.09 -25.37 -35.48
C GLN A 241 9.33 -26.64 -34.62
N LYS A 242 9.56 -26.47 -33.31
CA LYS A 242 9.86 -27.58 -32.39
C LYS A 242 8.61 -28.37 -31.98
N PHE A 243 7.48 -27.72 -31.74
CA PHE A 243 6.30 -28.32 -31.12
C PHE A 243 5.04 -28.31 -32.00
N GLY A 244 5.09 -27.67 -33.16
CA GLY A 244 3.97 -27.56 -34.11
C GLY A 244 3.09 -26.32 -33.86
N ARG A 245 2.41 -25.94 -34.95
CA ARG A 245 1.58 -24.71 -34.97
C ARG A 245 0.39 -24.74 -34.00
N GLU A 246 -0.22 -25.90 -33.78
CA GLU A 246 -1.37 -26.04 -32.88
C GLU A 246 -0.99 -25.73 -31.42
N LYS A 247 0.20 -26.18 -30.96
CA LYS A 247 0.68 -25.87 -29.59
C LYS A 247 1.01 -24.40 -29.44
N LEU A 248 1.64 -23.79 -30.46
CA LEU A 248 1.92 -22.35 -30.44
C LEU A 248 0.63 -21.53 -30.33
N VAL A 249 -0.40 -21.84 -31.11
CA VAL A 249 -1.70 -21.16 -31.07
C VAL A 249 -2.32 -21.26 -29.68
N LYS A 250 -2.35 -22.47 -29.10
CA LYS A 250 -2.91 -22.67 -27.75
C LYS A 250 -2.21 -21.83 -26.67
N VAL A 251 -0.88 -21.68 -26.73
CA VAL A 251 -0.15 -20.84 -25.79
C VAL A 251 -0.48 -19.36 -26.01
N ILE A 252 -0.54 -18.91 -27.25
CA ILE A 252 -0.93 -17.51 -27.55
C ILE A 252 -2.37 -17.24 -27.06
N GLU A 253 -3.30 -18.13 -27.32
CA GLU A 253 -4.69 -17.99 -26.89
C GLU A 253 -4.86 -18.04 -25.37
N SER A 254 -4.04 -18.85 -24.68
CA SER A 254 -4.07 -18.88 -23.21
C SER A 254 -3.62 -17.57 -22.55
N VAL A 255 -2.76 -16.79 -23.23
CA VAL A 255 -2.23 -15.52 -22.73
C VAL A 255 -3.05 -14.33 -23.23
N LEU A 256 -3.38 -14.29 -24.52
CA LEU A 256 -4.03 -13.13 -25.15
C LEU A 256 -5.56 -13.26 -25.26
N GLY A 257 -6.09 -14.47 -25.10
CA GLY A 257 -7.48 -14.82 -25.38
C GLY A 257 -7.70 -15.35 -26.80
N ASP A 258 -8.85 -16.04 -27.00
CA ASP A 258 -9.17 -16.75 -28.22
C ASP A 258 -9.10 -15.87 -29.47
N GLY A 259 -8.42 -16.36 -30.50
CA GLY A 259 -8.34 -15.75 -31.83
C GLY A 259 -7.44 -14.50 -31.91
N LYS A 260 -6.79 -14.07 -30.86
CA LYS A 260 -5.87 -12.93 -30.87
C LYS A 260 -4.46 -13.32 -31.30
N LYS A 261 -3.71 -12.33 -31.83
CA LYS A 261 -2.34 -12.53 -32.32
C LYS A 261 -1.38 -11.55 -31.65
N LEU A 262 -0.15 -11.98 -31.42
CA LEU A 262 0.92 -11.12 -30.86
C LEU A 262 1.17 -9.85 -31.69
N SER A 263 0.99 -9.92 -33.01
CA SER A 263 1.16 -8.79 -33.94
C SER A 263 0.06 -7.74 -33.85
N GLU A 264 -1.03 -8.03 -33.15
CA GLU A 264 -2.18 -7.14 -32.98
C GLU A 264 -2.15 -6.45 -31.60
N CYS A 265 -1.16 -6.78 -30.72
CA CYS A 265 -1.00 -6.16 -29.42
C CYS A 265 -0.52 -4.72 -29.55
N THR A 266 -1.00 -3.88 -28.63
CA THR A 266 -0.59 -2.46 -28.49
C THR A 266 0.44 -2.32 -27.38
N GLU A 267 1.09 -1.14 -27.28
CA GLU A 267 2.06 -0.84 -26.21
C GLU A 267 1.46 -0.98 -24.81
N GLU A 268 0.17 -0.67 -24.66
CA GLU A 268 -0.57 -0.87 -23.38
C GLU A 268 -0.69 -2.34 -22.99
N GLN A 269 -0.52 -3.26 -23.94
CA GLN A 269 -0.60 -4.71 -23.77
C GLN A 269 0.78 -5.37 -23.69
N GLN A 270 1.84 -4.60 -23.50
CA GLN A 270 3.22 -5.12 -23.43
C GLN A 270 3.36 -6.25 -22.41
N GLU A 271 2.75 -6.15 -21.24
CA GLU A 271 2.81 -7.20 -20.21
C GLU A 271 2.28 -8.56 -20.70
N LEU A 272 1.25 -8.56 -21.55
CA LEU A 272 0.75 -9.81 -22.14
C LEU A 272 1.77 -10.42 -23.11
N VAL A 273 2.48 -9.58 -23.85
CA VAL A 273 3.54 -10.06 -24.76
C VAL A 273 4.72 -10.59 -23.97
N ASP A 274 5.09 -9.96 -22.85
CA ASP A 274 6.15 -10.43 -21.96
C ASP A 274 5.80 -11.80 -21.34
N VAL A 275 4.56 -12.01 -20.92
CA VAL A 275 4.08 -13.32 -20.43
C VAL A 275 4.16 -14.38 -21.54
N ALA A 276 3.79 -14.05 -22.76
CA ALA A 276 3.91 -14.98 -23.90
C ALA A 276 5.38 -15.36 -24.16
N ILE A 277 6.32 -14.42 -24.03
CA ILE A 277 7.76 -14.68 -24.13
C ILE A 277 8.20 -15.69 -23.06
N LEU A 278 7.80 -15.51 -21.81
CA LEU A 278 8.14 -16.41 -20.71
C LEU A 278 7.63 -17.84 -20.95
N GLU A 279 6.41 -17.98 -21.44
CA GLU A 279 5.84 -19.30 -21.77
C GLU A 279 6.58 -19.94 -22.94
N PHE A 280 6.98 -19.17 -23.96
CA PHE A 280 7.81 -19.69 -25.06
C PHE A 280 9.20 -20.14 -24.60
N GLU A 281 9.87 -19.35 -23.77
CA GLU A 281 11.19 -19.68 -23.20
C GLU A 281 11.10 -20.97 -22.37
N LYS A 282 10.06 -21.11 -21.55
CA LYS A 282 9.80 -22.33 -20.77
C LYS A 282 9.63 -23.56 -21.64
N MET A 283 8.81 -23.46 -22.70
CA MET A 283 8.62 -24.58 -23.64
C MET A 283 9.89 -24.95 -24.38
N LEU A 284 10.74 -23.99 -24.70
CA LEU A 284 11.99 -24.26 -25.44
C LEU A 284 13.06 -24.87 -24.54
N ALA A 285 12.96 -24.68 -23.21
CA ALA A 285 13.84 -25.27 -22.22
C ALA A 285 13.51 -26.73 -21.87
N GLU A 286 12.28 -27.18 -22.17
CA GLU A 286 11.83 -28.59 -22.12
C GLU A 286 12.32 -29.38 -23.36
#